data_e1b5685f54316e698c30a1973b154538
#
_entry.id   e1b5685f54316e698c30a1973b154538
#
_cell.length_a   1.000
_cell.length_b   1.000
_cell.length_c   1.000
_cell.angle_alpha   90.00
_cell.angle_beta   90.00
_cell.angle_gamma   90.00
#
_symmetry.space_group_name_H-M   'P 1'
#
loop_
_entity.id
_entity.type
_entity.pdbx_description
1 polymer ?
#
loop_
_entity_poly.entity_id
_entity_poly.type
_entity_poly.pdbx_seq_one_letter_code
_entity_poly.pdbx_strand_id
1 'polypeptide(L)'
;MEAPFESPDLNLAGEKEIRLMLEMLVLALQSDMTRVATYRLPVCSLISDLGISLSPHSLSHYGFDDDRRAASEKRDQKIMNIFAWFLDRLKETKDFDGRSLFDSCIVSFGSNLRTGHGLTSLPALLSGGGADRIRHGRHIVLPKENTSLANYWLTLLQQAGVDTPKFHYSDGEISELLNS
;
A
#
# COMPACT_ATOMS: atom_id res chain seq x y z
N MET A 1 27.87 8.59 28.94
CA MET A 1 26.76 7.65 28.75
C MET A 1 26.54 7.61 27.24
N GLU A 2 27.05 6.57 26.58
CA GLU A 2 26.84 6.41 25.14
C GLU A 2 25.35 6.16 24.87
N ALA A 3 24.83 6.77 23.82
CA ALA A 3 23.44 6.52 23.41
C ALA A 3 23.27 5.03 23.10
N PRO A 4 22.22 4.35 23.60
CA PRO A 4 22.05 2.90 23.45
C PRO A 4 21.73 2.46 22.02
N PHE A 5 21.63 3.38 21.06
CA PHE A 5 21.32 3.11 19.67
C PHE A 5 22.29 3.88 18.75
N GLU A 6 22.89 3.18 17.81
CA GLU A 6 23.50 3.84 16.66
C GLU A 6 22.42 4.61 15.89
N SER A 7 22.70 5.87 15.57
CA SER A 7 21.79 6.62 14.70
C SER A 7 21.66 5.89 13.37
N PRO A 8 20.44 5.72 12.83
CA PRO A 8 20.28 5.09 11.54
C PRO A 8 21.06 5.84 10.47
N ASP A 9 21.66 5.09 9.53
CA ASP A 9 22.33 5.69 8.38
C ASP A 9 21.32 6.49 7.56
N LEU A 10 21.39 7.80 7.65
CA LEU A 10 20.50 8.72 6.95
C LEU A 10 20.78 8.82 5.43
N ASN A 11 21.84 8.16 4.95
CA ASN A 11 22.18 8.10 3.53
C ASN A 11 21.56 6.86 2.82
N LEU A 12 20.60 6.22 3.45
CA LEU A 12 19.90 5.11 2.81
C LEU A 12 19.10 5.60 1.60
N ALA A 13 19.11 4.77 0.55
CA ALA A 13 18.37 4.99 -0.67
C ALA A 13 17.73 3.68 -1.16
N GLY A 14 16.81 3.79 -2.11
CA GLY A 14 16.21 2.65 -2.79
C GLY A 14 15.46 1.70 -1.86
N GLU A 15 15.68 0.41 -2.02
CA GLU A 15 14.97 -0.61 -1.23
C GLU A 15 15.25 -0.49 0.27
N LYS A 16 16.48 -0.16 0.67
CA LYS A 16 16.87 -0.05 2.08
C LYS A 16 16.11 1.08 2.77
N GLU A 17 16.01 2.23 2.12
CA GLU A 17 15.20 3.37 2.59
C GLU A 17 13.74 2.98 2.77
N ILE A 18 13.15 2.34 1.76
CA ILE A 18 11.74 1.91 1.80
C ILE A 18 11.51 0.94 2.96
N ARG A 19 12.35 -0.07 3.10
CA ARG A 19 12.22 -1.04 4.20
C ARG A 19 12.37 -0.41 5.57
N LEU A 20 13.32 0.51 5.75
CA LEU A 20 13.48 1.22 7.02
C LEU A 20 12.21 2.02 7.35
N MET A 21 11.66 2.76 6.39
CA MET A 21 10.42 3.52 6.62
C MET A 21 9.23 2.62 6.94
N LEU A 22 9.12 1.47 6.29
CA LEU A 22 8.06 0.49 6.58
C LEU A 22 8.24 -0.15 7.97
N GLU A 23 9.48 -0.44 8.41
CA GLU A 23 9.76 -0.87 9.79
C GLU A 23 9.38 0.21 10.81
N MET A 24 9.67 1.47 10.54
CA MET A 24 9.24 2.58 11.40
C MET A 24 7.72 2.67 11.51
N LEU A 25 7.00 2.40 10.41
CA LEU A 25 5.53 2.32 10.43
C LEU A 25 5.04 1.15 11.28
N VAL A 26 5.65 -0.03 11.16
CA VAL A 26 5.32 -1.19 12.02
C VAL A 26 5.49 -0.84 13.50
N LEU A 27 6.62 -0.23 13.87
CA LEU A 27 6.89 0.18 15.25
C LEU A 27 5.90 1.24 15.75
N ALA A 28 5.55 2.21 14.92
CA ALA A 28 4.60 3.27 15.27
C ALA A 28 3.19 2.71 15.48
N LEU A 29 2.75 1.75 14.66
CA LEU A 29 1.48 1.05 14.82
C LEU A 29 1.50 0.15 16.06
N GLN A 30 2.58 -0.60 16.28
CA GLN A 30 2.72 -1.49 17.43
C GLN A 30 2.69 -0.75 18.76
N SER A 31 3.31 0.43 18.82
CA SER A 31 3.37 1.26 20.03
C SER A 31 2.16 2.19 20.20
N ASP A 32 1.15 2.09 19.34
CA ASP A 32 -0.03 2.96 19.29
C ASP A 32 0.31 4.47 19.19
N MET A 33 1.49 4.80 18.64
CA MET A 33 1.86 6.19 18.35
C MET A 33 1.02 6.78 17.23
N THR A 34 0.55 5.93 16.32
CA THR A 34 -0.42 6.28 15.29
C THR A 34 -1.30 5.08 14.95
N ARG A 35 -2.52 5.35 14.50
CA ARG A 35 -3.46 4.34 13.99
C ARG A 35 -3.74 4.48 12.51
N VAL A 36 -3.24 5.56 11.90
CA VAL A 36 -3.37 5.83 10.47
C VAL A 36 -2.02 6.26 9.92
N ALA A 37 -1.60 5.64 8.85
CA ALA A 37 -0.37 5.99 8.16
C ALA A 37 -0.58 5.95 6.64
N THR A 38 0.07 6.87 5.96
CA THR A 38 0.17 6.87 4.50
C THR A 38 1.64 6.99 4.11
N TYR A 39 2.06 6.17 3.14
CA TYR A 39 3.42 6.21 2.67
C TYR A 39 3.48 6.18 1.15
N ARG A 40 4.10 7.19 0.57
CA ARG A 40 4.40 7.23 -0.86
C ARG A 40 5.80 6.70 -1.10
N LEU A 41 5.90 5.57 -1.83
CA LEU A 41 7.18 4.96 -2.14
C LEU A 41 8.10 5.90 -2.96
N PRO A 42 9.37 6.07 -2.58
CA PRO A 42 10.36 6.86 -3.32
C PRO A 42 10.87 6.08 -4.55
N VAL A 43 10.03 5.99 -5.58
CA VAL A 43 10.28 5.15 -6.77
C VAL A 43 11.55 5.58 -7.51
N CYS A 44 11.94 6.85 -7.46
CA CYS A 44 13.17 7.32 -8.13
C CYS A 44 14.42 6.61 -7.61
N SER A 45 14.59 6.52 -6.29
CA SER A 45 15.74 5.84 -5.69
C SER A 45 15.68 4.32 -5.93
N LEU A 46 14.48 3.74 -5.87
CA LEU A 46 14.29 2.31 -6.11
C LEU A 46 14.67 1.88 -7.53
N ILE A 47 14.27 2.64 -8.56
CA ILE A 47 14.62 2.30 -9.96
C ILE A 47 16.12 2.41 -10.22
N SER A 48 16.81 3.32 -9.53
CA SER A 48 18.27 3.42 -9.59
C SER A 48 18.95 2.15 -9.06
N ASP A 49 18.49 1.58 -7.96
CA ASP A 49 18.95 0.31 -7.41
C ASP A 49 18.75 -0.86 -8.40
N LEU A 50 17.75 -0.78 -9.26
CA LEU A 50 17.47 -1.78 -10.28
C LEU A 50 18.34 -1.61 -11.55
N GLY A 51 19.21 -0.59 -11.58
CA GLY A 51 20.01 -0.25 -12.75
C GLY A 51 19.19 0.34 -13.91
N ILE A 52 18.02 0.92 -13.60
CA ILE A 52 17.14 1.53 -14.58
C ILE A 52 17.47 3.02 -14.65
N SER A 53 17.95 3.48 -15.80
CA SER A 53 18.31 4.88 -16.04
C SER A 53 17.14 5.78 -16.48
N LEU A 54 15.97 5.21 -16.71
CA LEU A 54 14.77 5.94 -17.09
C LEU A 54 14.11 6.58 -15.87
N SER A 55 13.42 7.71 -16.07
CA SER A 55 12.61 8.31 -15.01
C SER A 55 11.35 7.46 -14.72
N PRO A 56 10.78 7.52 -13.48
CA PRO A 56 9.51 6.84 -13.19
C PRO A 56 8.38 7.23 -14.14
N HIS A 57 8.34 8.50 -14.55
CA HIS A 57 7.37 9.00 -15.51
C HIS A 57 7.54 8.32 -16.89
N SER A 58 8.76 8.24 -17.41
CA SER A 58 9.04 7.55 -18.68
C SER A 58 8.65 6.07 -18.64
N LEU A 59 8.83 5.41 -17.49
CA LEU A 59 8.40 4.03 -17.28
C LEU A 59 6.88 3.87 -17.31
N SER A 60 6.10 4.87 -16.90
CA SER A 60 4.63 4.82 -16.95
C SER A 60 4.06 5.05 -18.35
N HIS A 61 4.89 5.47 -19.29
CA HIS A 61 4.53 5.75 -20.69
C HIS A 61 5.26 4.81 -21.67
N TYR A 62 5.29 3.52 -21.39
CA TYR A 62 6.03 2.56 -22.22
C TYR A 62 5.40 2.34 -23.62
N GLY A 63 4.08 2.57 -23.81
CA GLY A 63 3.43 2.42 -25.12
C GLY A 63 3.70 1.04 -25.75
N PHE A 64 4.34 1.04 -26.94
CA PHE A 64 4.78 -0.16 -27.63
C PHE A 64 6.29 -0.45 -27.50
N ASP A 65 6.97 0.24 -26.58
CA ASP A 65 8.39 0.05 -26.29
C ASP A 65 8.56 -1.13 -25.32
N ASP A 66 9.04 -2.25 -25.84
CA ASP A 66 9.19 -3.49 -25.08
C ASP A 66 10.25 -3.39 -23.97
N ASP A 67 11.34 -2.64 -24.19
CA ASP A 67 12.39 -2.45 -23.18
C ASP A 67 11.88 -1.61 -22.01
N ARG A 68 11.13 -0.56 -22.28
CA ARG A 68 10.48 0.24 -21.23
C ARG A 68 9.43 -0.56 -20.48
N ARG A 69 8.67 -1.40 -21.18
CA ARG A 69 7.70 -2.30 -20.56
C ARG A 69 8.39 -3.29 -19.63
N ALA A 70 9.44 -3.95 -20.08
CA ALA A 70 10.23 -4.87 -19.26
C ALA A 70 10.86 -4.17 -18.04
N ALA A 71 11.37 -2.96 -18.20
CA ALA A 71 11.88 -2.16 -17.08
C ALA A 71 10.77 -1.77 -16.08
N SER A 72 9.56 -1.44 -16.58
CA SER A 72 8.38 -1.16 -15.75
C SER A 72 7.96 -2.40 -14.96
N GLU A 73 7.89 -3.56 -15.60
CA GLU A 73 7.57 -4.84 -14.97
C GLU A 73 8.58 -5.21 -13.87
N LYS A 74 9.87 -5.02 -14.13
CA LYS A 74 10.95 -5.22 -13.15
C LYS A 74 10.78 -4.34 -11.91
N ARG A 75 10.43 -3.06 -12.10
CA ARG A 75 10.11 -2.14 -11.01
C ARG A 75 8.88 -2.62 -10.22
N ASP A 76 7.80 -2.96 -10.91
CA ASP A 76 6.54 -3.36 -10.29
C ASP A 76 6.72 -4.67 -9.50
N GLN A 77 7.43 -5.64 -10.05
CA GLN A 77 7.80 -6.87 -9.33
C GLN A 77 8.58 -6.57 -8.05
N LYS A 78 9.52 -5.63 -8.10
CA LYS A 78 10.29 -5.24 -6.92
C LYS A 78 9.41 -4.58 -5.86
N ILE A 79 8.52 -3.69 -6.26
CA ILE A 79 7.56 -3.04 -5.37
C ILE A 79 6.65 -4.09 -4.71
N MET A 80 6.15 -5.06 -5.48
CA MET A 80 5.31 -6.13 -4.95
C MET A 80 6.05 -7.03 -3.95
N ASN A 81 7.33 -7.32 -4.19
CA ASN A 81 8.14 -8.07 -3.25
C ASN A 81 8.36 -7.31 -1.92
N ILE A 82 8.57 -6.00 -1.99
CA ILE A 82 8.67 -5.15 -0.80
C ILE A 82 7.32 -5.10 -0.05
N PHE A 83 6.23 -4.97 -0.78
CA PHE A 83 4.88 -4.99 -0.17
C PHE A 83 4.58 -6.33 0.52
N ALA A 84 4.88 -7.45 -0.13
CA ALA A 84 4.72 -8.78 0.47
C ALA A 84 5.55 -8.93 1.75
N TRP A 85 6.81 -8.49 1.73
CA TRP A 85 7.65 -8.47 2.92
C TRP A 85 7.04 -7.61 4.04
N PHE A 86 6.49 -6.44 3.72
CA PHE A 86 5.82 -5.59 4.72
C PHE A 86 4.62 -6.30 5.36
N LEU A 87 3.82 -7.01 4.56
CA LEU A 87 2.71 -7.80 5.10
C LEU A 87 3.21 -8.92 6.04
N ASP A 88 4.33 -9.55 5.73
CA ASP A 88 4.93 -10.56 6.61
C ASP A 88 5.41 -9.94 7.92
N ARG A 89 6.01 -8.74 7.89
CA ARG A 89 6.36 -7.99 9.11
C ARG A 89 5.14 -7.69 9.99
N LEU A 90 4.01 -7.29 9.38
CA LEU A 90 2.75 -7.08 10.12
C LEU A 90 2.22 -8.38 10.74
N LYS A 91 2.36 -9.54 10.07
CA LYS A 91 1.94 -10.85 10.61
C LYS A 91 2.81 -11.30 11.79
N GLU A 92 4.12 -11.05 11.72
CA GLU A 92 5.08 -11.40 12.76
C GLU A 92 4.97 -10.50 14.01
N THR A 93 4.51 -9.26 13.83
CA THR A 93 4.42 -8.27 14.91
C THR A 93 3.08 -8.38 15.63
N LYS A 94 3.13 -8.43 16.97
CA LYS A 94 1.93 -8.51 17.82
C LYS A 94 1.53 -7.14 18.34
N ASP A 95 0.20 -6.89 18.37
CA ASP A 95 -0.41 -5.77 19.07
C ASP A 95 -0.51 -6.02 20.60
N PHE A 96 -1.11 -5.08 21.30
CA PHE A 96 -1.30 -5.18 22.76
C PHE A 96 -2.23 -6.33 23.19
N ASP A 97 -3.14 -6.74 22.31
CA ASP A 97 -4.07 -7.85 22.55
C ASP A 97 -3.48 -9.21 22.17
N GLY A 98 -2.24 -9.23 21.68
CA GLY A 98 -1.53 -10.44 21.26
C GLY A 98 -1.92 -10.94 19.87
N ARG A 99 -2.77 -10.23 19.16
CA ARG A 99 -3.07 -10.50 17.74
C ARG A 99 -1.95 -9.97 16.85
N SER A 100 -1.84 -10.48 15.62
CA SER A 100 -0.92 -9.88 14.67
C SER A 100 -1.42 -8.47 14.26
N LEU A 101 -0.49 -7.56 14.00
CA LEU A 101 -0.88 -6.27 13.42
C LEU A 101 -1.60 -6.46 12.08
N PHE A 102 -1.25 -7.51 11.32
CA PHE A 102 -1.94 -7.86 10.09
C PHE A 102 -3.43 -8.11 10.31
N ASP A 103 -3.81 -8.85 11.37
CA ASP A 103 -5.21 -9.15 11.67
C ASP A 103 -5.99 -7.92 12.13
N SER A 104 -5.32 -6.97 12.77
CA SER A 104 -5.92 -5.74 13.32
C SER A 104 -5.95 -4.59 12.31
N CYS A 105 -5.04 -4.55 11.33
CA CYS A 105 -4.92 -3.47 10.37
C CYS A 105 -5.78 -3.68 9.12
N ILE A 106 -6.10 -2.56 8.46
CA ILE A 106 -6.56 -2.50 7.07
C ILE A 106 -5.41 -1.92 6.26
N VAL A 107 -4.90 -2.66 5.31
CA VAL A 107 -3.75 -2.27 4.48
C VAL A 107 -4.20 -2.12 3.04
N SER A 108 -4.15 -0.90 2.53
CA SER A 108 -4.45 -0.61 1.12
C SER A 108 -3.17 -0.27 0.38
N PHE A 109 -2.94 -0.93 -0.75
CA PHE A 109 -1.84 -0.61 -1.66
C PHE A 109 -2.37 -0.44 -3.08
N GLY A 110 -1.95 0.60 -3.76
CA GLY A 110 -2.38 0.87 -5.12
C GLY A 110 -1.79 2.15 -5.70
N SER A 111 -2.33 2.55 -6.82
CA SER A 111 -1.98 3.79 -7.50
C SER A 111 -3.24 4.54 -7.88
N ASN A 112 -3.16 5.86 -7.89
CA ASN A 112 -4.23 6.75 -8.38
C ASN A 112 -4.23 6.93 -9.91
N LEU A 113 -3.24 6.39 -10.60
CA LEU A 113 -3.09 6.40 -12.06
C LEU A 113 -2.56 5.05 -12.53
N ARG A 114 -2.90 4.70 -13.76
CA ARG A 114 -2.27 3.59 -14.49
C ARG A 114 -1.51 4.12 -15.72
N THR A 115 -0.96 3.23 -16.51
CA THR A 115 -0.22 3.55 -17.73
C THR A 115 -0.91 4.64 -18.54
N GLY A 116 -0.15 5.66 -18.95
CA GLY A 116 -0.67 6.77 -19.74
C GLY A 116 -1.65 7.68 -18.99
N HIS A 117 -1.57 7.75 -17.67
CA HIS A 117 -2.44 8.54 -16.79
C HIS A 117 -3.92 8.12 -16.82
N GLY A 118 -4.19 6.85 -17.17
CA GLY A 118 -5.55 6.32 -17.12
C GLY A 118 -6.14 6.33 -15.71
N LEU A 119 -7.40 6.73 -15.60
CA LEU A 119 -8.15 6.81 -14.34
C LEU A 119 -9.14 5.66 -14.15
N THR A 120 -9.30 4.81 -15.16
CA THR A 120 -10.23 3.68 -15.12
C THR A 120 -9.54 2.39 -14.79
N SER A 121 -10.24 1.46 -14.14
CA SER A 121 -9.73 0.13 -13.78
C SER A 121 -8.41 0.20 -13.00
N LEU A 122 -8.36 1.07 -11.99
CA LEU A 122 -7.21 1.21 -11.10
C LEU A 122 -7.08 -0.06 -10.25
N PRO A 123 -5.93 -0.73 -10.25
CA PRO A 123 -5.71 -1.84 -9.36
C PRO A 123 -5.54 -1.34 -7.92
N ALA A 124 -6.24 -1.98 -6.99
CA ALA A 124 -6.03 -1.81 -5.56
C ALA A 124 -5.89 -3.18 -4.91
N LEU A 125 -4.91 -3.34 -4.04
CA LEU A 125 -4.75 -4.51 -3.19
C LEU A 125 -5.24 -4.14 -1.80
N LEU A 126 -6.14 -4.94 -1.27
CA LEU A 126 -6.64 -4.82 0.08
C LEU A 126 -6.15 -6.02 0.89
N SER A 127 -5.47 -5.75 1.97
CA SER A 127 -4.85 -6.74 2.85
C SER A 127 -5.10 -6.36 4.31
N GLY A 128 -4.72 -7.26 5.22
CA GLY A 128 -4.99 -7.08 6.64
C GLY A 128 -6.42 -7.49 7.02
N GLY A 129 -6.61 -8.03 8.22
CA GLY A 129 -7.91 -8.59 8.64
C GLY A 129 -8.97 -7.53 8.95
N GLY A 130 -8.56 -6.29 9.27
CA GLY A 130 -9.49 -5.25 9.74
C GLY A 130 -10.33 -5.72 10.92
N ALA A 131 -9.75 -6.53 11.81
CA ALA A 131 -10.45 -7.20 12.91
C ALA A 131 -11.62 -8.07 12.40
N ASP A 132 -11.34 -8.92 11.41
CA ASP A 132 -12.27 -9.87 10.77
C ASP A 132 -13.38 -9.24 9.90
N ARG A 133 -13.24 -7.97 9.57
CA ARG A 133 -14.26 -7.25 8.75
C ARG A 133 -14.00 -7.34 7.26
N ILE A 134 -12.74 -7.56 6.86
CA ILE A 134 -12.33 -7.54 5.45
C ILE A 134 -12.31 -8.97 4.89
N ARG A 135 -12.88 -9.13 3.71
CA ARG A 135 -12.94 -10.40 3.01
C ARG A 135 -11.80 -10.56 2.02
N HIS A 136 -10.99 -11.61 2.19
CA HIS A 136 -9.80 -11.88 1.40
C HIS A 136 -9.95 -13.03 0.39
N GLY A 137 -8.86 -13.28 -0.38
CA GLY A 137 -8.74 -14.40 -1.29
C GLY A 137 -9.56 -14.25 -2.58
N ARG A 138 -9.84 -13.01 -2.99
CA ARG A 138 -10.71 -12.72 -4.14
C ARG A 138 -10.07 -11.71 -5.10
N HIS A 139 -10.34 -11.89 -6.37
CA HIS A 139 -10.20 -10.87 -7.39
C HIS A 139 -11.60 -10.35 -7.75
N ILE A 140 -11.84 -9.06 -7.52
CA ILE A 140 -13.12 -8.42 -7.71
C ILE A 140 -12.97 -7.39 -8.83
N VAL A 141 -13.79 -7.52 -9.85
CA VAL A 141 -13.93 -6.51 -10.91
C VAL A 141 -15.25 -5.81 -10.68
N LEU A 142 -15.20 -4.56 -10.28
CA LEU A 142 -16.37 -3.76 -9.94
C LEU A 142 -16.99 -3.14 -11.19
N PRO A 143 -18.32 -2.99 -11.25
CA PRO A 143 -18.99 -2.35 -12.37
C PRO A 143 -18.54 -0.90 -12.56
N LYS A 144 -18.36 -0.48 -13.82
CA LYS A 144 -17.90 0.87 -14.16
C LYS A 144 -18.83 1.98 -13.65
N GLU A 145 -20.13 1.73 -13.64
CA GLU A 145 -21.14 2.73 -13.34
C GLU A 145 -21.30 3.02 -11.84
N ASN A 146 -20.84 2.14 -10.98
CA ASN A 146 -21.16 2.23 -9.55
C ASN A 146 -19.94 2.18 -8.64
N THR A 147 -18.74 2.38 -9.17
CA THR A 147 -17.56 2.19 -8.34
C THR A 147 -16.57 3.33 -8.49
N SER A 148 -16.90 4.40 -7.81
CA SER A 148 -15.90 5.45 -7.63
C SER A 148 -14.84 5.02 -6.61
N LEU A 149 -13.63 5.53 -6.77
CA LEU A 149 -12.59 5.34 -5.75
C LEU A 149 -13.02 5.92 -4.38
N ALA A 150 -13.95 6.88 -4.38
CA ALA A 150 -14.53 7.42 -3.16
C ALA A 150 -15.35 6.38 -2.39
N ASN A 151 -16.03 5.44 -3.06
CA ASN A 151 -16.74 4.33 -2.42
C ASN A 151 -15.76 3.37 -1.74
N TYR A 152 -14.63 3.09 -2.38
CA TYR A 152 -13.56 2.30 -1.78
C TYR A 152 -13.04 2.94 -0.48
N TRP A 153 -12.73 4.23 -0.50
CA TRP A 153 -12.26 4.94 0.69
C TRP A 153 -13.34 5.08 1.76
N LEU A 154 -14.61 5.31 1.38
CA LEU A 154 -15.73 5.28 2.34
C LEU A 154 -15.79 3.95 3.06
N THR A 155 -15.73 2.82 2.30
CA THR A 155 -15.76 1.48 2.89
C THR A 155 -14.64 1.29 3.90
N LEU A 156 -13.40 1.66 3.56
CA LEU A 156 -12.27 1.51 4.47
C LEU A 156 -12.40 2.39 5.72
N LEU A 157 -12.89 3.62 5.59
CA LEU A 157 -13.13 4.52 6.72
C LEU A 157 -14.15 3.93 7.69
N GLN A 158 -15.27 3.42 7.18
CA GLN A 158 -16.29 2.79 8.00
C GLN A 158 -15.78 1.53 8.71
N GLN A 159 -15.00 0.71 8.01
CA GLN A 159 -14.36 -0.47 8.62
C GLN A 159 -13.29 -0.10 9.65
N ALA A 160 -12.67 1.06 9.52
CA ALA A 160 -11.75 1.61 10.54
C ALA A 160 -12.50 2.24 11.74
N GLY A 161 -13.82 2.22 11.76
CA GLY A 161 -14.66 2.72 12.86
C GLY A 161 -15.00 4.20 12.76
N VAL A 162 -14.80 4.82 11.60
CA VAL A 162 -15.23 6.22 11.37
C VAL A 162 -16.71 6.22 11.00
N ASP A 163 -17.53 6.78 11.88
CA ASP A 163 -18.97 6.94 11.64
C ASP A 163 -19.21 8.09 10.65
N THR A 164 -19.24 7.76 9.37
CA THR A 164 -19.52 8.71 8.30
C THR A 164 -20.39 8.06 7.23
N PRO A 165 -21.47 8.72 6.78
CA PRO A 165 -22.32 8.22 5.72
C PRO A 165 -21.74 8.49 4.32
N LYS A 166 -20.72 9.32 4.20
CA LYS A 166 -20.20 9.79 2.93
C LYS A 166 -18.74 10.20 3.00
N PHE A 167 -18.01 9.91 1.92
CA PHE A 167 -16.67 10.41 1.67
C PHE A 167 -16.61 11.02 0.26
N HIS A 168 -16.39 12.34 0.17
CA HIS A 168 -16.35 13.09 -1.08
C HIS A 168 -17.60 12.85 -1.93
N TYR A 169 -17.46 12.31 -3.15
CA TYR A 169 -18.56 11.97 -4.07
C TYR A 169 -18.97 10.49 -4.01
N SER A 170 -18.68 9.80 -2.90
CA SER A 170 -19.17 8.44 -2.70
C SER A 170 -20.70 8.38 -2.67
N ASP A 171 -21.27 7.30 -3.17
CA ASP A 171 -22.71 7.00 -3.18
C ASP A 171 -23.06 5.72 -2.41
N GLY A 172 -22.07 5.01 -1.89
CA GLY A 172 -22.24 3.84 -1.04
C GLY A 172 -20.94 3.11 -0.74
N GLU A 173 -21.01 2.10 0.10
CA GLU A 173 -19.91 1.20 0.39
C GLU A 173 -19.81 0.09 -0.68
N ILE A 174 -18.67 -0.59 -0.72
CA ILE A 174 -18.44 -1.76 -1.56
C ILE A 174 -18.58 -3.00 -0.69
N SER A 175 -19.79 -3.55 -0.62
CA SER A 175 -20.12 -4.70 0.21
C SER A 175 -19.32 -5.96 -0.13
N GLU A 176 -18.87 -6.10 -1.38
CA GLU A 176 -18.05 -7.21 -1.85
C GLU A 176 -16.68 -7.32 -1.14
N LEU A 177 -16.22 -6.24 -0.52
CA LEU A 177 -14.98 -6.20 0.25
C LEU A 177 -15.14 -6.71 1.68
N LEU A 178 -16.36 -6.90 2.14
CA LEU A 178 -16.68 -7.14 3.54
C LEU A 178 -17.05 -8.60 3.81
N ASN A 179 -16.77 -9.05 5.02
CA ASN A 179 -17.34 -10.27 5.57
C ASN A 179 -18.82 -10.01 5.93
N SER A 180 -19.65 -10.98 5.65
CA SER A 180 -21.08 -10.97 6.02
C SER A 180 -21.28 -11.37 7.48
#